data_a4baa0e917900514dc81704e6d7e0795
#
_entry.id   a4baa0e917900514dc81704e6d7e0795
#
_cell.length_a   1.000
_cell.length_b   1.000
_cell.length_c   1.000
_cell.angle_alpha   90.00
_cell.angle_beta   90.00
_cell.angle_gamma   90.00
#
_symmetry.space_group_name_H-M   'P 1'
#
loop_
_entity.id
_entity.type
_entity.pdbx_description
1 polymer ?
#
loop_
_entity_poly.entity_id
_entity_poly.type
_entity_poly.pdbx_seq_one_letter_code
_entity_poly.pdbx_strand_id
1 'polypeptide(L)'
;MPKVTIGMPVYNGENFIRDAFNSILAQTYSDWELVISDNASTDRTEQICREYAQRDHRIHYYRRAKNLGASWNYVRVFQLASGEYFKWAAHDDMIAPDFLRKCVDVLDRDPGVVVVYARTQFIDETGNFVGTYDPDTSGFDSPKPRDRFRVRTSRIRPPFPFVKRMLEDAHAVFGLIRTDALKSVPPLGNYGASDQILLAQLALRGRFHRIPEYLFFNRDHQQRSIRAYSGRRRQTLWLDPGMRRKVYFAEWRMLREFVRSVQVAPLERVERFLCYWEISKYFMWNSPRLVLDPLRAVRQFLTGMITGGRCGPIRSQDGIPH
;
A
#
# COMPACT_ATOMS: atom_id res chain seq x y z
N MET A 1 14.47 2.50 22.13
CA MET A 1 13.86 2.13 20.84
C MET A 1 12.95 3.27 20.46
N PRO A 2 12.91 3.70 19.21
CA PRO A 2 12.04 4.80 18.79
C PRO A 2 10.57 4.42 18.93
N LYS A 3 9.70 5.42 19.13
CA LYS A 3 8.24 5.21 19.18
C LYS A 3 7.69 4.85 17.81
N VAL A 4 8.21 5.47 16.74
CA VAL A 4 7.74 5.30 15.37
C VAL A 4 8.85 4.77 14.48
N THR A 5 8.60 3.69 13.72
CA THR A 5 9.42 3.30 12.57
C THR A 5 8.73 3.70 11.28
N ILE A 6 9.42 4.47 10.44
CA ILE A 6 9.02 4.78 9.08
C ILE A 6 9.79 3.83 8.15
N GLY A 7 9.09 2.96 7.44
CA GLY A 7 9.70 2.03 6.49
C GLY A 7 9.56 2.50 5.06
N MET A 8 10.67 2.77 4.37
CA MET A 8 10.68 3.23 2.98
C MET A 8 11.28 2.17 2.05
N PRO A 9 10.44 1.37 1.37
CA PRO A 9 10.92 0.53 0.28
C PRO A 9 11.18 1.38 -0.96
N VAL A 10 12.36 1.30 -1.55
CA VAL A 10 12.70 2.10 -2.74
C VAL A 10 13.31 1.24 -3.84
N TYR A 11 13.05 1.62 -5.09
CA TYR A 11 13.71 1.15 -6.30
C TYR A 11 13.65 2.26 -7.36
N ASN A 12 14.80 2.81 -7.77
CA ASN A 12 14.95 3.91 -8.73
C ASN A 12 14.10 5.12 -8.36
N GLY A 13 14.38 5.70 -7.19
CA GLY A 13 13.64 6.83 -6.62
C GLY A 13 14.33 8.18 -6.72
N GLU A 14 15.42 8.34 -7.49
CA GLU A 14 16.26 9.54 -7.49
C GLU A 14 15.51 10.86 -7.69
N ASN A 15 14.39 10.83 -8.44
CA ASN A 15 13.65 12.03 -8.80
C ASN A 15 12.94 12.71 -7.63
N PHE A 16 12.42 11.92 -6.67
CA PHE A 16 11.51 12.44 -5.64
C PHE A 16 11.94 12.12 -4.20
N ILE A 17 12.90 11.21 -4.01
CA ILE A 17 13.26 10.70 -2.68
C ILE A 17 13.79 11.81 -1.75
N ARG A 18 14.40 12.88 -2.29
CA ARG A 18 14.85 14.04 -1.48
C ARG A 18 13.68 14.79 -0.87
N ASP A 19 12.58 14.99 -1.62
CA ASP A 19 11.37 15.63 -1.11
C ASP A 19 10.73 14.80 -0.01
N ALA A 20 10.65 13.47 -0.21
CA ALA A 20 10.17 12.55 0.79
C ALA A 20 11.00 12.60 2.08
N PHE A 21 12.34 12.58 1.99
CA PHE A 21 13.24 12.70 3.14
C PHE A 21 13.06 14.04 3.85
N ASN A 22 13.04 15.15 3.11
CA ASN A 22 12.86 16.48 3.68
C ASN A 22 11.53 16.60 4.44
N SER A 23 10.45 16.00 3.94
CA SER A 23 9.15 15.99 4.61
C SER A 23 9.16 15.16 5.92
N ILE A 24 9.96 14.09 5.98
CA ILE A 24 10.16 13.28 7.18
C ILE A 24 11.05 14.01 8.20
N LEU A 25 12.12 14.63 7.75
CA LEU A 25 13.01 15.41 8.61
C LEU A 25 12.32 16.64 9.22
N ALA A 26 11.32 17.20 8.52
CA ALA A 26 10.54 18.34 8.99
C ALA A 26 9.44 17.95 10.01
N GLN A 27 9.30 16.70 10.40
CA GLN A 27 8.29 16.29 11.38
C GLN A 27 8.53 16.92 12.74
N THR A 28 7.45 17.50 13.32
CA THR A 28 7.47 18.10 14.67
C THR A 28 7.57 17.06 15.79
N TYR A 29 7.23 15.80 15.51
CA TYR A 29 7.45 14.66 16.39
C TYR A 29 8.83 14.08 16.12
N SER A 30 9.70 13.99 17.12
CA SER A 30 11.13 13.67 16.95
C SER A 30 11.51 12.22 17.23
N ASP A 31 10.67 11.45 17.96
CA ASP A 31 10.99 10.06 18.37
C ASP A 31 10.60 9.07 17.26
N TRP A 32 11.35 9.11 16.16
CA TRP A 32 11.20 8.22 15.00
C TRP A 32 12.54 7.73 14.46
N GLU A 33 12.51 6.60 13.76
CA GLU A 33 13.56 6.12 12.87
C GLU A 33 13.03 5.98 11.44
N LEU A 34 13.90 6.13 10.45
CA LEU A 34 13.61 5.85 9.03
C LEU A 34 14.45 4.66 8.58
N VAL A 35 13.77 3.57 8.23
CA VAL A 35 14.38 2.35 7.68
C VAL A 35 14.18 2.34 6.17
N ILE A 36 15.25 2.49 5.41
CA ILE A 36 15.24 2.48 3.94
C ILE A 36 15.71 1.12 3.45
N SER A 37 14.92 0.46 2.61
CA SER A 37 15.33 -0.76 1.92
C SER A 37 15.39 -0.53 0.42
N ASP A 38 16.61 -0.45 -0.12
CA ASP A 38 16.87 -0.28 -1.55
C ASP A 38 16.94 -1.64 -2.25
N ASN A 39 16.04 -1.87 -3.16
CA ASN A 39 15.85 -3.11 -3.89
C ASN A 39 16.76 -3.19 -5.16
N ALA A 40 18.03 -2.87 -5.02
CA ALA A 40 19.04 -2.82 -6.08
C ALA A 40 18.80 -1.72 -7.12
N SER A 41 18.59 -0.47 -6.67
CA SER A 41 18.49 0.69 -7.57
C SER A 41 19.72 0.85 -8.46
N THR A 42 19.49 1.34 -9.68
CA THR A 42 20.52 1.52 -10.73
C THR A 42 20.75 2.99 -11.10
N ASP A 43 19.99 3.90 -10.47
CA ASP A 43 20.11 5.33 -10.57
C ASP A 43 20.89 5.90 -9.36
N ARG A 44 20.77 7.20 -9.09
CA ARG A 44 21.46 7.86 -7.95
C ARG A 44 20.80 7.64 -6.59
N THR A 45 19.78 6.77 -6.48
CA THR A 45 19.07 6.48 -5.22
C THR A 45 20.03 6.08 -4.10
N GLU A 46 20.98 5.16 -4.38
CA GLU A 46 21.96 4.74 -3.39
C GLU A 46 22.79 5.90 -2.84
N GLN A 47 23.30 6.75 -3.74
CA GLN A 47 24.11 7.92 -3.36
C GLN A 47 23.30 8.84 -2.44
N ILE A 48 22.05 9.15 -2.83
CA ILE A 48 21.17 10.05 -2.05
C ILE A 48 20.87 9.45 -0.67
N CYS A 49 20.50 8.17 -0.60
CA CYS A 49 20.19 7.51 0.67
C CYS A 49 21.39 7.52 1.63
N ARG A 50 22.60 7.24 1.12
CA ARG A 50 23.82 7.28 1.94
C ARG A 50 24.15 8.67 2.44
N GLU A 51 23.94 9.70 1.62
CA GLU A 51 24.11 11.11 1.98
C GLU A 51 23.22 11.49 3.17
N TYR A 52 21.94 11.12 3.15
CA TYR A 52 21.01 11.41 4.27
C TYR A 52 21.30 10.58 5.52
N ALA A 53 21.65 9.30 5.36
CA ALA A 53 22.01 8.44 6.49
C ALA A 53 23.30 8.87 7.21
N GLN A 54 24.22 9.55 6.51
CA GLN A 54 25.40 10.15 7.14
C GLN A 54 25.08 11.43 7.93
N ARG A 55 24.01 12.16 7.55
CA ARG A 55 23.63 13.44 8.17
C ARG A 55 22.74 13.27 9.40
N ASP A 56 21.94 12.20 9.46
CA ASP A 56 21.02 11.94 10.55
C ASP A 56 21.06 10.47 10.98
N HIS A 57 21.47 10.24 12.25
CA HIS A 57 21.63 8.89 12.82
C HIS A 57 20.32 8.10 12.94
N ARG A 58 19.16 8.73 12.81
CA ARG A 58 17.84 8.09 12.80
C ARG A 58 17.53 7.42 11.45
N ILE A 59 18.34 7.64 10.41
CA ILE A 59 18.16 7.10 9.06
C ILE A 59 19.05 5.88 8.86
N HIS A 60 18.42 4.73 8.64
CA HIS A 60 19.09 3.44 8.43
C HIS A 60 18.91 2.97 7.00
N TYR A 61 20.00 2.81 6.25
CA TYR A 61 19.99 2.41 4.85
C TYR A 61 20.48 0.99 4.65
N TYR A 62 19.66 0.18 4.00
CA TYR A 62 19.94 -1.22 3.64
C TYR A 62 19.76 -1.43 2.15
N ARG A 63 20.76 -1.99 1.47
CA ARG A 63 20.73 -2.27 0.03
C ARG A 63 20.84 -3.74 -0.27
N ARG A 64 20.11 -4.19 -1.30
CA ARG A 64 20.20 -5.56 -1.81
C ARG A 64 21.00 -5.60 -3.11
N ALA A 65 21.62 -6.76 -3.39
CA ALA A 65 22.35 -6.99 -4.63
C ALA A 65 21.42 -7.28 -5.83
N LYS A 66 20.16 -7.67 -5.57
CA LYS A 66 19.17 -8.03 -6.62
C LYS A 66 17.80 -7.49 -6.26
N ASN A 67 17.06 -7.06 -7.29
CA ASN A 67 15.65 -6.69 -7.16
C ASN A 67 14.79 -7.96 -6.97
N LEU A 68 14.14 -8.07 -5.82
CA LEU A 68 13.29 -9.21 -5.42
C LEU A 68 11.78 -8.90 -5.56
N GLY A 69 11.43 -7.75 -6.15
CA GLY A 69 10.06 -7.27 -6.29
C GLY A 69 9.61 -6.39 -5.14
N ALA A 70 8.56 -5.62 -5.40
CA ALA A 70 8.11 -4.60 -4.44
C ALA A 70 7.54 -5.23 -3.17
N SER A 71 6.77 -6.34 -3.26
CA SER A 71 6.20 -7.00 -2.08
C SER A 71 7.28 -7.40 -1.08
N TRP A 72 8.37 -8.00 -1.56
CA TRP A 72 9.49 -8.37 -0.70
C TRP A 72 10.06 -7.14 0.02
N ASN A 73 10.20 -6.03 -0.69
CA ASN A 73 10.79 -4.81 -0.15
C ASN A 73 9.88 -4.13 0.89
N TYR A 74 8.56 -4.11 0.66
CA TYR A 74 7.57 -3.63 1.63
C TYR A 74 7.55 -4.48 2.92
N VAL A 75 7.67 -5.81 2.78
CA VAL A 75 7.78 -6.72 3.94
C VAL A 75 9.10 -6.51 4.68
N ARG A 76 10.19 -6.32 3.94
CA ARG A 76 11.53 -6.17 4.51
C ARG A 76 11.65 -4.95 5.42
N VAL A 77 11.14 -3.79 5.03
CA VAL A 77 11.20 -2.60 5.89
C VAL A 77 10.41 -2.79 7.18
N PHE A 78 9.31 -3.55 7.15
CA PHE A 78 8.56 -3.90 8.35
C PHE A 78 9.33 -4.90 9.25
N GLN A 79 10.01 -5.88 8.67
CA GLN A 79 10.84 -6.83 9.43
C GLN A 79 12.02 -6.16 10.17
N LEU A 80 12.48 -5.02 9.68
CA LEU A 80 13.56 -4.23 10.28
C LEU A 80 13.04 -3.22 11.31
N ALA A 81 11.72 -3.04 11.41
CA ALA A 81 11.09 -2.07 12.30
C ALA A 81 11.24 -2.44 13.77
N SER A 82 11.58 -1.44 14.61
CA SER A 82 11.70 -1.58 16.06
C SER A 82 10.64 -0.79 16.86
N GLY A 83 9.94 0.15 16.20
CA GLY A 83 9.00 1.07 16.84
C GLY A 83 7.69 0.43 17.28
N GLU A 84 7.05 1.04 18.28
CA GLU A 84 5.69 0.68 18.74
C GLU A 84 4.64 0.92 17.64
N TYR A 85 4.88 1.95 16.81
CA TYR A 85 4.07 2.28 15.65
C TYR A 85 4.91 2.17 14.38
N PHE A 86 4.26 1.75 13.29
CA PHE A 86 4.88 1.59 12.00
C PHE A 86 4.13 2.36 10.91
N LYS A 87 4.86 3.00 10.00
CA LYS A 87 4.33 3.66 8.81
C LYS A 87 5.14 3.26 7.58
N TRP A 88 4.46 2.81 6.50
CA TRP A 88 5.12 2.80 5.20
C TRP A 88 5.21 4.22 4.64
N ALA A 89 6.33 4.54 4.02
CA ALA A 89 6.52 5.75 3.24
C ALA A 89 6.90 5.38 1.81
N ALA A 90 6.19 5.91 0.82
CA ALA A 90 6.62 5.87 -0.57
C ALA A 90 7.72 6.92 -0.79
N HIS A 91 8.65 6.64 -1.70
CA HIS A 91 9.79 7.52 -1.98
C HIS A 91 9.42 8.78 -2.80
N ASP A 92 8.18 8.83 -3.29
CA ASP A 92 7.61 9.86 -4.15
C ASP A 92 6.54 10.71 -3.46
N ASP A 93 6.08 10.31 -2.27
CA ASP A 93 5.06 11.00 -1.49
C ASP A 93 5.67 11.86 -0.37
N MET A 94 4.88 12.78 0.17
CA MET A 94 5.29 13.66 1.27
C MET A 94 4.25 13.65 2.40
N ILE A 95 4.67 14.07 3.59
CA ILE A 95 3.79 14.26 4.76
C ILE A 95 3.99 15.67 5.37
N ALA A 96 2.89 16.25 5.86
CA ALA A 96 2.94 17.55 6.54
C ALA A 96 3.69 17.45 7.88
N PRO A 97 4.29 18.52 8.39
CA PRO A 97 5.13 18.50 9.60
C PRO A 97 4.46 17.91 10.85
N ASP A 98 3.16 18.06 10.98
CA ASP A 98 2.40 17.55 12.14
C ASP A 98 1.80 16.15 11.97
N PHE A 99 2.08 15.46 10.86
CA PHE A 99 1.46 14.17 10.57
C PHE A 99 1.76 13.14 11.67
N LEU A 100 3.03 12.93 12.00
CA LEU A 100 3.40 11.93 13.01
C LEU A 100 2.86 12.28 14.39
N ARG A 101 2.99 13.55 14.82
CA ARG A 101 2.51 14.00 16.13
C ARG A 101 1.02 13.71 16.29
N LYS A 102 0.19 14.16 15.34
CA LYS A 102 -1.26 13.93 15.39
C LYS A 102 -1.65 12.45 15.34
N CYS A 103 -0.93 11.64 14.56
CA CYS A 103 -1.18 10.20 14.51
C CYS A 103 -0.82 9.50 15.82
N VAL A 104 0.32 9.83 16.42
CA VAL A 104 0.78 9.28 17.70
C VAL A 104 -0.19 9.68 18.81
N ASP A 105 -0.60 10.95 18.88
CA ASP A 105 -1.57 11.46 19.86
C ASP A 105 -2.88 10.64 19.86
N VAL A 106 -3.39 10.25 18.71
CA VAL A 106 -4.60 9.42 18.59
C VAL A 106 -4.34 7.99 19.08
N LEU A 107 -3.25 7.38 18.60
CA LEU A 107 -2.92 6.00 18.98
C LEU A 107 -2.63 5.88 20.48
N ASP A 108 -1.95 6.84 21.10
CA ASP A 108 -1.65 6.82 22.53
C ASP A 108 -2.91 6.96 23.39
N ARG A 109 -3.91 7.74 22.96
CA ARG A 109 -5.16 7.98 23.68
C ARG A 109 -6.18 6.84 23.54
N ASP A 110 -6.18 6.15 22.40
CA ASP A 110 -7.23 5.17 22.09
C ASP A 110 -6.64 3.82 21.64
N PRO A 111 -6.52 2.85 22.56
CA PRO A 111 -6.00 1.53 22.25
C PRO A 111 -6.88 0.71 21.30
N GLY A 112 -8.14 1.08 21.09
CA GLY A 112 -9.02 0.43 20.11
C GLY A 112 -8.81 0.88 18.67
N VAL A 113 -8.01 1.94 18.44
CA VAL A 113 -7.60 2.38 17.11
C VAL A 113 -6.31 1.66 16.71
N VAL A 114 -6.30 1.03 15.54
CA VAL A 114 -5.13 0.30 15.03
C VAL A 114 -4.44 0.99 13.85
N VAL A 115 -5.16 1.84 13.11
CA VAL A 115 -4.64 2.64 12.00
C VAL A 115 -5.10 4.09 12.14
N VAL A 116 -4.17 5.03 12.04
CA VAL A 116 -4.47 6.47 11.92
C VAL A 116 -3.92 6.98 10.59
N TYR A 117 -4.73 7.67 9.82
CA TYR A 117 -4.34 8.23 8.55
C TYR A 117 -4.97 9.62 8.35
N ALA A 118 -4.45 10.41 7.44
CA ALA A 118 -4.95 11.75 7.18
C ALA A 118 -5.68 11.83 5.83
N ARG A 119 -6.39 12.94 5.60
CA ARG A 119 -6.89 13.28 4.26
C ARG A 119 -5.72 13.49 3.31
N THR A 120 -5.96 13.18 2.04
CA THR A 120 -4.93 13.19 0.99
C THR A 120 -5.12 14.37 0.06
N GLN A 121 -4.02 15.07 -0.23
CA GLN A 121 -3.90 15.97 -1.37
C GLN A 121 -3.08 15.30 -2.47
N PHE A 122 -3.45 15.54 -3.73
CA PHE A 122 -2.60 15.21 -4.87
C PHE A 122 -1.71 16.40 -5.20
N ILE A 123 -0.43 16.12 -5.45
CA ILE A 123 0.56 17.09 -5.93
C ILE A 123 1.14 16.60 -7.26
N ASP A 124 1.58 17.49 -8.13
CA ASP A 124 2.27 17.17 -9.37
C ASP A 124 3.76 16.83 -9.15
N GLU A 125 4.50 16.62 -10.23
CA GLU A 125 5.93 16.32 -10.21
C GLU A 125 6.77 17.43 -9.56
N THR A 126 6.30 18.67 -9.57
CA THR A 126 6.97 19.85 -8.97
C THR A 126 6.51 20.17 -7.55
N GLY A 127 5.51 19.41 -7.02
CA GLY A 127 4.98 19.61 -5.67
C GLY A 127 3.79 20.57 -5.61
N ASN A 128 3.27 21.06 -6.74
CA ASN A 128 2.09 21.92 -6.77
C ASN A 128 0.81 21.13 -6.54
N PHE A 129 -0.16 21.75 -5.88
CA PHE A 129 -1.48 21.16 -5.66
C PHE A 129 -2.23 20.90 -6.96
N VAL A 130 -2.76 19.65 -7.09
CA VAL A 130 -3.55 19.21 -8.25
C VAL A 130 -5.00 18.91 -7.88
N GLY A 131 -5.25 18.47 -6.65
CA GLY A 131 -6.58 18.11 -6.19
C GLY A 131 -6.60 17.42 -4.84
N THR A 132 -7.79 17.11 -4.36
CA THR A 132 -7.99 16.38 -3.11
C THR A 132 -8.67 15.05 -3.34
N TYR A 133 -8.41 14.11 -2.44
CA TYR A 133 -9.13 12.85 -2.36
C TYR A 133 -9.79 12.72 -0.98
N ASP A 134 -11.10 12.68 -0.99
CA ASP A 134 -11.90 12.59 0.22
C ASP A 134 -12.98 11.52 0.09
N PRO A 135 -12.60 10.23 0.19
CA PRO A 135 -13.55 9.13 0.10
C PRO A 135 -14.46 9.11 1.32
N ASP A 136 -15.67 8.60 1.15
CA ASP A 136 -16.52 8.23 2.27
C ASP A 136 -15.83 7.12 3.09
N THR A 137 -15.47 7.44 4.31
CA THR A 137 -14.83 6.51 5.27
C THR A 137 -15.75 6.15 6.42
N SER A 138 -17.07 6.45 6.31
CA SER A 138 -18.06 6.07 7.29
C SER A 138 -18.01 4.56 7.57
N GLY A 139 -17.99 4.21 8.84
CA GLY A 139 -17.90 2.82 9.31
C GLY A 139 -16.47 2.31 9.59
N PHE A 140 -15.40 3.02 9.23
CA PHE A 140 -14.05 2.62 9.63
C PHE A 140 -13.77 2.79 11.13
N ASP A 141 -14.44 3.72 11.76
CA ASP A 141 -14.42 3.99 13.20
C ASP A 141 -15.47 3.20 14.00
N SER A 142 -16.32 2.41 13.34
CA SER A 142 -17.33 1.59 13.99
C SER A 142 -16.71 0.64 15.04
N PRO A 143 -17.29 0.49 16.22
CA PRO A 143 -16.88 -0.52 17.19
C PRO A 143 -17.08 -1.96 16.67
N LYS A 144 -18.00 -2.15 15.72
CA LYS A 144 -18.33 -3.48 15.17
C LYS A 144 -17.39 -3.89 14.04
N PRO A 145 -16.67 -5.02 14.16
CA PRO A 145 -15.75 -5.52 13.14
C PRO A 145 -16.39 -5.66 11.75
N ARG A 146 -17.64 -6.16 11.68
CA ARG A 146 -18.39 -6.31 10.45
C ARG A 146 -18.53 -4.99 9.67
N ASP A 147 -18.84 -3.88 10.33
CA ASP A 147 -19.07 -2.60 9.66
C ASP A 147 -17.78 -2.09 9.03
N ARG A 148 -16.67 -2.18 9.74
CA ARG A 148 -15.33 -1.83 9.21
C ARG A 148 -14.92 -2.72 8.04
N PHE A 149 -15.18 -4.02 8.15
CA PHE A 149 -14.89 -4.99 7.08
C PHE A 149 -15.77 -4.76 5.86
N ARG A 150 -17.07 -4.43 6.04
CA ARG A 150 -17.99 -4.07 4.97
C ARG A 150 -17.48 -2.88 4.15
N VAL A 151 -16.94 -1.85 4.78
CA VAL A 151 -16.34 -0.70 4.07
C VAL A 151 -15.29 -1.18 3.08
N ARG A 152 -14.46 -2.16 3.45
CA ARG A 152 -13.42 -2.70 2.58
C ARG A 152 -13.98 -3.59 1.45
N THR A 153 -14.91 -4.50 1.77
CA THR A 153 -15.47 -5.42 0.77
C THR A 153 -16.45 -4.74 -0.18
N SER A 154 -17.23 -3.76 0.27
CA SER A 154 -18.24 -3.09 -0.55
C SER A 154 -17.63 -2.13 -1.59
N ARG A 155 -16.43 -1.61 -1.36
CA ARG A 155 -15.75 -0.69 -2.28
C ARG A 155 -15.18 -1.37 -3.52
N ILE A 156 -15.09 -2.70 -3.51
CA ILE A 156 -14.64 -3.50 -4.65
C ILE A 156 -15.83 -3.83 -5.60
N ARG A 157 -16.80 -2.92 -5.75
CA ARG A 157 -17.95 -3.08 -6.65
C ARG A 157 -17.61 -2.75 -8.11
N PRO A 158 -18.10 -3.51 -9.09
CA PRO A 158 -18.27 -3.06 -10.46
C PRO A 158 -19.74 -2.72 -10.78
N PRO A 159 -20.08 -2.28 -11.96
CA PRO A 159 -19.29 -1.73 -13.04
C PRO A 159 -19.83 -0.35 -13.44
N PHE A 160 -19.06 0.68 -13.39
CA PHE A 160 -19.28 1.89 -14.21
C PHE A 160 -17.98 2.71 -14.21
N PRO A 161 -17.74 3.67 -15.09
CA PRO A 161 -16.43 4.12 -15.59
C PRO A 161 -15.46 4.74 -14.55
N PHE A 162 -15.66 4.48 -13.28
CA PHE A 162 -14.85 5.00 -12.14
C PHE A 162 -13.78 4.02 -11.63
N VAL A 163 -13.19 3.21 -12.50
CA VAL A 163 -12.02 2.34 -12.16
C VAL A 163 -10.86 3.15 -11.51
N LYS A 164 -10.80 4.45 -11.80
CA LYS A 164 -9.84 5.39 -11.20
C LYS A 164 -10.02 5.54 -9.67
N ARG A 165 -11.24 5.39 -9.15
CA ARG A 165 -11.58 5.54 -7.73
C ARG A 165 -11.19 4.36 -6.84
N MET A 166 -11.10 3.14 -7.40
CA MET A 166 -10.82 1.92 -6.63
C MET A 166 -9.37 1.79 -6.12
N LEU A 167 -8.42 2.42 -6.81
CA LEU A 167 -6.99 2.35 -6.46
C LEU A 167 -6.60 3.41 -5.42
N GLU A 168 -7.44 4.41 -5.23
CA GLU A 168 -7.21 5.55 -4.35
C GLU A 168 -7.54 5.26 -2.88
N ASP A 169 -8.35 4.24 -2.59
CA ASP A 169 -8.76 3.87 -1.22
C ASP A 169 -7.68 3.16 -0.39
N ALA A 170 -6.52 2.88 -0.98
CA ALA A 170 -5.40 2.26 -0.27
C ALA A 170 -4.56 3.24 0.54
N HIS A 171 -4.83 4.54 0.51
CA HIS A 171 -4.01 5.55 1.21
C HIS A 171 -3.92 5.31 2.72
N ALA A 172 -4.90 4.65 3.33
CA ALA A 172 -4.81 4.25 4.74
C ALA A 172 -3.62 3.30 5.04
N VAL A 173 -3.05 2.62 4.04
CA VAL A 173 -1.84 1.80 4.21
C VAL A 173 -0.61 2.67 4.52
N PHE A 174 -0.62 3.92 4.08
CA PHE A 174 0.41 4.91 4.39
C PHE A 174 0.13 5.69 5.69
N GLY A 175 -0.88 5.30 6.45
CA GLY A 175 -1.14 5.77 7.80
C GLY A 175 -0.12 5.26 8.82
N LEU A 176 -0.25 5.69 10.08
CA LEU A 176 0.48 5.15 11.20
C LEU A 176 -0.31 3.97 11.79
N ILE A 177 0.34 2.83 11.95
CA ILE A 177 -0.28 1.53 12.29
C ILE A 177 0.36 1.00 13.57
N ARG A 178 -0.43 0.43 14.50
CA ARG A 178 0.13 -0.31 15.63
C ARG A 178 0.95 -1.49 15.13
N THR A 179 2.22 -1.55 15.52
CA THR A 179 3.14 -2.62 15.14
C THR A 179 2.60 -4.00 15.55
N ASP A 180 2.00 -4.13 16.72
CA ASP A 180 1.44 -5.40 17.19
C ASP A 180 0.20 -5.83 16.38
N ALA A 181 -0.66 -4.88 15.99
CA ALA A 181 -1.76 -5.18 15.09
C ALA A 181 -1.24 -5.68 13.73
N LEU A 182 -0.18 -5.05 13.22
CA LEU A 182 0.44 -5.43 11.95
C LEU A 182 1.15 -6.80 12.04
N LYS A 183 1.80 -7.12 13.16
CA LYS A 183 2.39 -8.44 13.44
C LYS A 183 1.33 -9.54 13.56
N SER A 184 0.11 -9.21 13.98
CA SER A 184 -0.99 -10.17 14.15
C SER A 184 -1.68 -10.57 12.84
N VAL A 185 -1.32 -9.96 11.71
CA VAL A 185 -1.86 -10.26 10.38
C VAL A 185 -0.80 -10.84 9.47
N PRO A 186 -1.18 -11.63 8.44
CA PRO A 186 -0.25 -12.02 7.40
C PRO A 186 0.43 -10.80 6.75
N PRO A 187 1.70 -10.90 6.38
CA PRO A 187 2.42 -9.80 5.73
C PRO A 187 1.79 -9.43 4.40
N LEU A 188 2.16 -8.25 3.88
CA LEU A 188 1.72 -7.78 2.57
C LEU A 188 1.97 -8.84 1.49
N GLY A 189 0.91 -9.23 0.79
CA GLY A 189 0.96 -10.31 -0.19
C GLY A 189 1.68 -9.91 -1.48
N ASN A 190 2.16 -10.90 -2.22
CA ASN A 190 2.86 -10.75 -3.50
C ASN A 190 1.91 -10.74 -4.72
N TYR A 191 0.72 -10.14 -4.57
CA TYR A 191 -0.32 -10.10 -5.60
C TYR A 191 -0.99 -8.72 -5.64
N GLY A 192 -1.52 -8.36 -6.80
CA GLY A 192 -2.19 -7.07 -6.99
C GLY A 192 -3.36 -6.87 -6.03
N ALA A 193 -3.45 -5.67 -5.43
CA ALA A 193 -4.40 -5.29 -4.39
C ALA A 193 -4.22 -6.01 -3.03
N SER A 194 -3.02 -6.50 -2.72
CA SER A 194 -2.70 -7.09 -1.41
C SER A 194 -2.79 -6.09 -0.26
N ASP A 195 -2.59 -4.81 -0.51
CA ASP A 195 -2.83 -3.69 0.40
C ASP A 195 -4.30 -3.62 0.86
N GLN A 196 -5.26 -3.89 -0.03
CA GLN A 196 -6.68 -3.94 0.31
C GLN A 196 -6.98 -5.08 1.29
N ILE A 197 -6.34 -6.24 1.09
CA ILE A 197 -6.48 -7.38 2.01
C ILE A 197 -5.83 -7.08 3.36
N LEU A 198 -4.66 -6.48 3.38
CA LEU A 198 -4.00 -6.06 4.61
C LEU A 198 -4.89 -5.10 5.42
N LEU A 199 -5.46 -4.08 4.77
CA LEU A 199 -6.36 -3.15 5.42
C LEU A 199 -7.66 -3.83 5.91
N ALA A 200 -8.20 -4.81 5.16
CA ALA A 200 -9.35 -5.59 5.61
C ALA A 200 -9.02 -6.42 6.85
N GLN A 201 -7.84 -7.03 6.91
CA GLN A 201 -7.36 -7.78 8.07
C GLN A 201 -7.20 -6.89 9.32
N LEU A 202 -6.63 -5.69 9.14
CA LEU A 202 -6.50 -4.71 10.21
C LEU A 202 -7.87 -4.18 10.69
N ALA A 203 -8.82 -3.95 9.76
CA ALA A 203 -10.18 -3.53 10.08
C ALA A 203 -10.96 -4.55 10.94
N LEU A 204 -10.62 -5.84 10.83
CA LEU A 204 -11.17 -6.88 11.71
C LEU A 204 -10.57 -6.87 13.13
N ARG A 205 -9.46 -6.15 13.35
CA ARG A 205 -8.75 -6.12 14.63
C ARG A 205 -8.96 -4.85 15.43
N GLY A 206 -9.26 -3.73 14.77
CA GLY A 206 -9.48 -2.46 15.43
C GLY A 206 -10.04 -1.40 14.52
N ARG A 207 -10.30 -0.24 15.11
CA ARG A 207 -10.84 0.93 14.40
C ARG A 207 -9.76 1.65 13.61
N PHE A 208 -10.21 2.35 12.55
CA PHE A 208 -9.37 3.28 11.79
C PHE A 208 -9.84 4.69 12.11
N HIS A 209 -8.90 5.57 12.43
CA HIS A 209 -9.19 6.98 12.68
C HIS A 209 -8.64 7.82 11.53
N ARG A 210 -9.47 8.68 10.95
CA ARG A 210 -9.07 9.62 9.91
C ARG A 210 -8.93 11.03 10.49
N ILE A 211 -7.72 11.55 10.46
CA ILE A 211 -7.45 12.96 10.79
C ILE A 211 -8.09 13.84 9.70
N PRO A 212 -8.89 14.88 10.09
CA PRO A 212 -9.67 15.64 9.12
C PRO A 212 -8.81 16.60 8.28
N GLU A 213 -7.56 16.85 8.66
CA GLU A 213 -6.65 17.72 7.93
C GLU A 213 -5.96 16.95 6.78
N TYR A 214 -5.55 17.71 5.75
CA TYR A 214 -4.75 17.23 4.65
C TYR A 214 -3.28 17.19 5.04
N LEU A 215 -2.81 16.06 5.53
CA LEU A 215 -1.44 15.86 6.00
C LEU A 215 -0.65 14.82 5.20
N PHE A 216 -1.26 14.21 4.19
CA PHE A 216 -0.60 13.29 3.28
C PHE A 216 -0.68 13.84 1.86
N PHE A 217 0.48 13.98 1.20
CA PHE A 217 0.62 14.51 -0.14
C PHE A 217 1.07 13.39 -1.07
N ASN A 218 0.16 12.92 -1.92
CA ASN A 218 0.40 11.85 -2.86
C ASN A 218 0.77 12.43 -4.23
N ARG A 219 1.98 12.13 -4.69
CA ARG A 219 2.50 12.68 -5.94
C ARG A 219 1.95 11.95 -7.15
N ASP A 220 1.43 12.70 -8.10
CA ASP A 220 0.96 12.20 -9.40
C ASP A 220 2.02 12.44 -10.48
N HIS A 221 2.63 11.36 -10.99
CA HIS A 221 3.66 11.39 -12.01
C HIS A 221 3.58 10.18 -12.94
N GLN A 222 4.26 10.23 -14.09
CA GLN A 222 4.17 9.19 -15.12
C GLN A 222 4.71 7.82 -14.67
N GLN A 223 5.72 7.79 -13.82
CA GLN A 223 6.37 6.57 -13.32
C GLN A 223 5.64 5.95 -12.11
N ARG A 224 4.55 6.56 -11.64
CA ARG A 224 3.76 6.04 -10.54
C ARG A 224 3.33 4.59 -10.80
N SER A 225 3.47 3.72 -9.81
CA SER A 225 3.25 2.27 -9.95
C SER A 225 1.88 1.90 -10.52
N ILE A 226 0.83 2.64 -10.18
CA ILE A 226 -0.54 2.46 -10.71
C ILE A 226 -0.61 2.74 -12.22
N ARG A 227 0.13 3.72 -12.72
CA ARG A 227 0.20 4.04 -14.16
C ARG A 227 1.13 3.11 -14.90
N ALA A 228 2.33 2.87 -14.36
CA ALA A 228 3.35 2.03 -14.95
C ALA A 228 2.91 0.56 -15.05
N TYR A 229 2.17 0.07 -14.06
CA TYR A 229 1.74 -1.33 -13.95
C TYR A 229 0.22 -1.45 -13.96
N SER A 230 -0.44 -0.86 -14.95
CA SER A 230 -1.90 -0.94 -15.10
C SER A 230 -2.38 -2.40 -15.26
N GLY A 231 -3.38 -2.79 -14.46
CA GLY A 231 -3.95 -4.14 -14.45
C GLY A 231 -3.28 -5.12 -13.48
N ARG A 232 -4.09 -6.01 -12.89
CA ARG A 232 -3.68 -6.89 -11.77
C ARG A 232 -2.49 -7.78 -12.07
N ARG A 233 -2.35 -8.28 -13.33
CA ARG A 233 -1.20 -9.10 -13.70
C ARG A 233 0.10 -8.31 -13.69
N ARG A 234 0.11 -7.09 -14.26
CA ARG A 234 1.31 -6.24 -14.26
C ARG A 234 1.69 -5.84 -12.83
N GLN A 235 0.70 -5.49 -12.01
CA GLN A 235 0.91 -5.23 -10.58
C GLN A 235 1.47 -6.45 -9.85
N THR A 236 0.95 -7.66 -10.13
CA THR A 236 1.49 -8.88 -9.52
C THR A 236 2.94 -9.14 -9.93
N LEU A 237 3.31 -8.88 -11.19
CA LEU A 237 4.69 -9.03 -11.66
C LEU A 237 5.64 -7.96 -11.09
N TRP A 238 5.14 -6.78 -10.85
CA TRP A 238 5.87 -5.72 -10.13
C TRP A 238 6.09 -6.09 -8.66
N LEU A 239 5.06 -6.65 -8.02
CA LEU A 239 5.14 -7.12 -6.63
C LEU A 239 6.05 -8.33 -6.49
N ASP A 240 5.98 -9.28 -7.43
CA ASP A 240 6.77 -10.51 -7.43
C ASP A 240 7.13 -10.96 -8.86
N PRO A 241 8.35 -10.67 -9.33
CA PRO A 241 8.82 -11.13 -10.65
C PRO A 241 8.81 -12.65 -10.84
N GLY A 242 8.88 -13.43 -9.75
CA GLY A 242 8.82 -14.90 -9.77
C GLY A 242 7.47 -15.47 -10.22
N MET A 243 6.41 -14.64 -10.25
CA MET A 243 5.07 -15.01 -10.74
C MET A 243 4.95 -15.03 -12.27
N ARG A 244 6.00 -14.66 -13.02
CA ARG A 244 5.98 -14.54 -14.50
C ARG A 244 5.53 -15.82 -15.22
N ARG A 245 5.94 -16.97 -14.72
CA ARG A 245 5.64 -18.30 -15.34
C ARG A 245 4.48 -19.05 -14.66
N LYS A 246 3.68 -18.37 -13.81
CA LYS A 246 2.58 -18.99 -13.08
C LYS A 246 1.24 -18.50 -13.60
N VAL A 247 0.26 -19.42 -13.67
CA VAL A 247 -1.14 -19.06 -13.86
C VAL A 247 -1.65 -18.44 -12.56
N TYR A 248 -2.32 -17.32 -12.67
CA TYR A 248 -2.76 -16.56 -11.51
C TYR A 248 -4.22 -16.12 -11.67
N PHE A 249 -5.07 -16.59 -10.76
CA PHE A 249 -6.49 -16.26 -10.69
C PHE A 249 -6.68 -15.11 -9.70
N ALA A 250 -6.69 -13.87 -10.21
CA ALA A 250 -6.64 -12.66 -9.37
C ALA A 250 -7.90 -12.48 -8.52
N GLU A 251 -9.10 -12.71 -9.12
CA GLU A 251 -10.38 -12.53 -8.43
C GLU A 251 -10.61 -13.63 -7.39
N TRP A 252 -10.32 -14.89 -7.73
CA TRP A 252 -10.40 -16.02 -6.81
C TRP A 252 -9.39 -15.90 -5.66
N ARG A 253 -8.22 -15.34 -5.93
CA ARG A 253 -7.22 -15.06 -4.88
C ARG A 253 -7.77 -14.07 -3.89
N MET A 254 -8.36 -12.94 -4.35
CA MET A 254 -8.95 -11.94 -3.49
C MET A 254 -10.06 -12.51 -2.61
N LEU A 255 -10.99 -13.29 -3.21
CA LEU A 255 -12.06 -13.95 -2.47
C LEU A 255 -11.51 -14.87 -1.37
N ARG A 256 -10.52 -15.72 -1.72
CA ARG A 256 -9.87 -16.62 -0.75
C ARG A 256 -9.21 -15.85 0.39
N GLU A 257 -8.53 -14.75 0.09
CA GLU A 257 -7.86 -13.97 1.12
C GLU A 257 -8.86 -13.24 2.03
N PHE A 258 -10.02 -12.79 1.53
CA PHE A 258 -11.08 -12.28 2.39
C PHE A 258 -11.64 -13.37 3.33
N VAL A 259 -11.91 -14.58 2.81
CA VAL A 259 -12.36 -15.71 3.62
C VAL A 259 -11.32 -16.03 4.71
N ARG A 260 -10.04 -16.15 4.32
CA ARG A 260 -8.94 -16.40 5.25
C ARG A 260 -8.82 -15.31 6.31
N SER A 261 -9.01 -14.05 5.94
CA SER A 261 -8.96 -12.91 6.88
C SER A 261 -9.98 -13.07 8.00
N VAL A 262 -11.21 -13.49 7.67
CA VAL A 262 -12.28 -13.73 8.66
C VAL A 262 -11.99 -15.01 9.50
N GLN A 263 -11.42 -16.04 8.89
CA GLN A 263 -11.08 -17.29 9.60
C GLN A 263 -10.06 -17.07 10.72
N VAL A 264 -9.02 -16.26 10.44
CA VAL A 264 -7.90 -16.03 11.39
C VAL A 264 -8.13 -14.84 12.32
N ALA A 265 -9.18 -14.04 12.11
CA ALA A 265 -9.47 -12.90 12.96
C ALA A 265 -10.05 -13.32 14.31
N PRO A 266 -9.73 -12.64 15.42
CA PRO A 266 -10.27 -12.90 16.75
C PRO A 266 -11.71 -12.39 16.89
N LEU A 267 -12.65 -13.00 16.17
CA LEU A 267 -14.06 -12.61 16.12
C LEU A 267 -14.93 -13.57 16.91
N GLU A 268 -15.94 -13.03 17.57
CA GLU A 268 -17.05 -13.79 18.11
C GLU A 268 -17.85 -14.49 17.00
N ARG A 269 -18.57 -15.57 17.34
CA ARG A 269 -19.28 -16.39 16.35
C ARG A 269 -20.26 -15.60 15.49
N VAL A 270 -21.02 -14.69 16.12
CA VAL A 270 -22.01 -13.85 15.42
C VAL A 270 -21.32 -12.86 14.45
N GLU A 271 -20.30 -12.14 14.91
CA GLU A 271 -19.54 -11.19 14.07
C GLU A 271 -18.85 -11.92 12.91
N ARG A 272 -18.31 -13.12 13.15
CA ARG A 272 -17.70 -13.96 12.10
C ARG A 272 -18.73 -14.35 11.04
N PHE A 273 -19.92 -14.80 11.44
CA PHE A 273 -21.02 -15.10 10.52
C PHE A 273 -21.42 -13.88 9.69
N LEU A 274 -21.55 -12.72 10.32
CA LEU A 274 -21.89 -11.47 9.64
C LEU A 274 -20.81 -11.02 8.65
N CYS A 275 -19.54 -11.23 8.97
CA CYS A 275 -18.43 -10.99 8.02
C CYS A 275 -18.50 -11.93 6.81
N TYR A 276 -18.84 -13.21 6.99
CA TYR A 276 -19.08 -14.12 5.86
C TYR A 276 -20.27 -13.70 4.99
N TRP A 277 -21.31 -13.12 5.61
CA TRP A 277 -22.41 -12.51 4.87
C TRP A 277 -21.95 -11.34 3.98
N GLU A 278 -21.05 -10.49 4.46
CA GLU A 278 -20.44 -9.45 3.61
C GLU A 278 -19.59 -10.03 2.46
N ILE A 279 -18.88 -11.14 2.71
CA ILE A 279 -18.13 -11.85 1.65
C ILE A 279 -19.09 -12.46 0.62
N SER A 280 -20.25 -12.99 1.02
CA SER A 280 -21.23 -13.53 0.07
C SER A 280 -21.77 -12.45 -0.87
N LYS A 281 -21.97 -11.23 -0.38
CA LYS A 281 -22.32 -10.08 -1.22
C LYS A 281 -21.19 -9.74 -2.20
N TYR A 282 -19.94 -9.71 -1.72
CA TYR A 282 -18.76 -9.52 -2.58
C TYR A 282 -18.74 -10.57 -3.70
N PHE A 283 -18.93 -11.85 -3.37
CA PHE A 283 -19.00 -12.94 -4.33
C PHE A 283 -20.10 -12.70 -5.39
N MET A 284 -21.33 -12.41 -4.96
CA MET A 284 -22.47 -12.15 -5.87
C MET A 284 -22.16 -10.99 -6.83
N TRP A 285 -21.64 -9.88 -6.31
CA TRP A 285 -21.34 -8.70 -7.13
C TRP A 285 -20.17 -8.88 -8.09
N ASN A 286 -19.21 -9.75 -7.76
CA ASN A 286 -18.04 -10.03 -8.58
C ASN A 286 -18.16 -11.35 -9.35
N SER A 287 -19.31 -12.04 -9.31
CA SER A 287 -19.51 -13.33 -9.98
C SER A 287 -19.14 -13.32 -11.47
N PRO A 288 -19.47 -12.29 -12.30
CA PRO A 288 -19.06 -12.28 -13.71
C PRO A 288 -17.52 -12.21 -13.87
N ARG A 289 -16.83 -11.53 -12.95
CA ARG A 289 -15.36 -11.45 -12.96
C ARG A 289 -14.73 -12.76 -12.52
N LEU A 290 -15.29 -13.41 -11.50
CA LEU A 290 -14.84 -14.70 -11.00
C LEU A 290 -14.98 -15.80 -12.07
N VAL A 291 -16.09 -15.82 -12.80
CA VAL A 291 -16.33 -16.76 -13.93
C VAL A 291 -15.33 -16.52 -15.07
N LEU A 292 -15.02 -15.26 -15.39
CA LEU A 292 -14.10 -14.92 -16.47
C LEU A 292 -12.61 -14.99 -16.06
N ASP A 293 -12.30 -15.05 -14.79
CA ASP A 293 -10.91 -15.01 -14.28
C ASP A 293 -10.07 -16.18 -14.78
N PRO A 294 -10.53 -17.45 -14.78
CA PRO A 294 -9.78 -18.58 -15.33
C PRO A 294 -9.46 -18.40 -16.82
N LEU A 295 -10.43 -17.97 -17.63
CA LEU A 295 -10.23 -17.74 -19.06
C LEU A 295 -9.20 -16.63 -19.32
N ARG A 296 -9.27 -15.54 -18.56
CA ARG A 296 -8.31 -14.43 -18.65
C ARG A 296 -6.91 -14.88 -18.22
N ALA A 297 -6.80 -15.66 -17.15
CA ALA A 297 -5.53 -16.16 -16.64
C ALA A 297 -4.84 -17.09 -17.64
N VAL A 298 -5.57 -18.04 -18.23
CA VAL A 298 -5.06 -18.95 -19.27
C VAL A 298 -4.63 -18.17 -20.50
N ARG A 299 -5.48 -17.27 -21.03
CA ARG A 299 -5.13 -16.40 -22.17
C ARG A 299 -3.86 -15.61 -21.92
N GLN A 300 -3.73 -14.99 -20.76
CA GLN A 300 -2.54 -14.20 -20.39
C GLN A 300 -1.28 -15.08 -20.25
N PHE A 301 -1.41 -16.30 -19.77
CA PHE A 301 -0.32 -17.24 -19.68
C PHE A 301 0.17 -17.65 -21.08
N LEU A 302 -0.74 -18.03 -21.97
CA LEU A 302 -0.43 -18.42 -23.35
C LEU A 302 0.20 -17.26 -24.15
N THR A 303 -0.37 -16.05 -24.05
CA THR A 303 0.24 -14.88 -24.71
C THR A 303 1.62 -14.56 -24.16
N GLY A 304 1.85 -14.73 -22.86
CA GLY A 304 3.18 -14.55 -22.25
C GLY A 304 4.22 -15.59 -22.71
N MET A 305 3.78 -16.78 -23.07
CA MET A 305 4.66 -17.80 -23.67
C MET A 305 5.03 -17.49 -25.13
N ILE A 306 4.05 -17.04 -25.93
CA ILE A 306 4.21 -16.74 -27.36
C ILE A 306 5.11 -15.52 -27.56
N THR A 307 4.96 -14.48 -26.74
CA THR A 307 5.75 -13.23 -26.85
C THR A 307 7.17 -13.33 -26.30
N GLY A 308 7.66 -14.53 -25.96
CA GLY A 308 9.05 -14.78 -25.55
C GLY A 308 9.51 -13.98 -24.32
N GLY A 309 8.55 -13.51 -23.53
CA GLY A 309 8.85 -12.85 -22.26
C GLY A 309 9.57 -11.51 -22.36
N ARG A 310 9.51 -10.81 -23.46
CA ARG A 310 9.98 -9.43 -23.57
C ARG A 310 8.97 -8.47 -22.92
N CYS A 311 8.99 -8.38 -21.61
CA CYS A 311 8.66 -7.14 -20.90
C CYS A 311 9.96 -6.34 -20.83
N GLY A 312 10.32 -5.72 -21.93
CA GLY A 312 11.32 -4.68 -21.92
C GLY A 312 10.80 -3.47 -21.12
N PRO A 313 11.68 -2.59 -20.62
CA PRO A 313 11.28 -1.29 -20.13
C PRO A 313 10.42 -0.62 -21.20
N ILE A 314 9.40 0.09 -20.78
CA ILE A 314 8.59 0.92 -21.68
C ILE A 314 9.60 1.81 -22.43
N ARG A 315 9.75 1.62 -23.74
CA ARG A 315 10.48 2.58 -24.57
C ARG A 315 9.79 3.91 -24.35
N SER A 316 10.55 4.89 -23.86
CA SER A 316 10.20 6.29 -24.03
C SER A 316 9.82 6.47 -25.50
N GLN A 317 8.59 6.82 -25.80
CA GLN A 317 8.24 7.38 -27.09
C GLN A 317 8.73 8.84 -27.08
N ASP A 318 10.03 9.01 -27.15
CA ASP A 318 10.63 10.24 -27.61
C ASP A 318 10.46 10.27 -29.14
N GLY A 319 9.54 11.05 -29.61
CA GLY A 319 9.28 11.23 -31.02
C GLY A 319 7.99 11.98 -31.29
N ILE A 320 7.93 13.26 -30.87
CA ILE A 320 7.10 14.26 -31.54
C ILE A 320 8.07 15.30 -32.11
N PRO A 321 8.20 15.41 -33.46
CA PRO A 321 8.91 16.53 -34.04
C PRO A 321 8.06 17.81 -33.92
N HIS A 322 8.73 18.93 -33.77
CA HIS A 322 8.36 20.33 -33.63
C HIS A 322 6.98 20.79 -34.05
#